data_d1be4275694648f79809bc959c250b8f
#
_entry.id   d1be4275694648f79809bc959c250b8f
#
_cell.length_a   1.000
_cell.length_b   1.000
_cell.length_c   1.000
_cell.angle_alpha   90.00
_cell.angle_beta   90.00
_cell.angle_gamma   90.00
#
_symmetry.space_group_name_H-M   'P 1'
#
loop_
_entity.id
_entity.type
_entity.pdbx_description
1 polymer ?
#
loop_
_entity_poly.entity_id
_entity_poly.type
_entity_poly.pdbx_seq_one_letter_code
_entity_poly.pdbx_strand_id
1 'polypeptide(L)'
;MPLTFEQIRTALAGQELFEDKTWKLSPEAFPITAPQLREIESIGQACAEFYRALEFLYLRSATDKNILRNRKLRTPWVVDYLDRGKPEGLLRHARSDKVKGRCPVVIRPDLLITDDGFALTEMDSVPGGIGLTAFLNQLYLGDGEIIGGKDGMLEAFYGALAGQRSDVSNPLIVIVVSDEAATYRPEMDWLALQLQSKGYRVHSIHPSDLMPLGESLCADIDGNPEEIDIVYRFWELFDLPNLALKDFIFDHIDTSALVVTPPMRPFQEEKLNLALFHHPRLQDFWREQLSKRALKTLRKIVPRGWIMDPVDLPPNAVLDAPEVGGHPIHRWEQLAEASQKERNLIIKLSGFHENAWGARSVLYGSDASRVEWSDGLNDALSESGVNLSILQAYEKPRRIQHPIFAEAEKTYSMEGRVRLCPYYFVEGEKTTLGGILATVCPADKKIIHGMRDAAMLPCKAV
;
A
#
# COMPACT_ATOMS: atom_id res chain seq x y z
N MET A 1 -18.01 -2.96 25.88
CA MET A 1 -17.87 -1.86 26.88
C MET A 1 -16.53 -1.19 26.62
N PRO A 2 -16.45 0.15 26.75
CA PRO A 2 -15.19 0.86 26.61
C PRO A 2 -14.09 0.28 27.53
N LEU A 3 -12.85 0.26 27.03
CA LEU A 3 -11.71 -0.24 27.79
C LEU A 3 -11.22 0.80 28.78
N THR A 4 -10.70 0.36 29.94
CA THR A 4 -10.01 1.24 30.86
C THR A 4 -8.56 1.50 30.40
N PHE A 5 -7.97 2.60 30.86
CA PHE A 5 -6.57 2.92 30.59
C PHE A 5 -5.62 1.79 31.01
N GLU A 6 -5.84 1.23 32.23
CA GLU A 6 -5.03 0.14 32.76
C GLU A 6 -5.14 -1.16 31.97
N GLN A 7 -6.33 -1.49 31.45
CA GLN A 7 -6.50 -2.68 30.60
C GLN A 7 -5.66 -2.57 29.33
N ILE A 8 -5.71 -1.40 28.67
CA ILE A 8 -4.92 -1.18 27.44
C ILE A 8 -3.43 -1.18 27.78
N ARG A 9 -3.01 -0.43 28.79
CA ARG A 9 -1.61 -0.34 29.19
C ARG A 9 -1.01 -1.71 29.57
N THR A 10 -1.77 -2.52 30.31
CA THR A 10 -1.34 -3.87 30.69
C THR A 10 -1.20 -4.78 29.48
N ALA A 11 -2.13 -4.70 28.52
CA ALA A 11 -2.05 -5.49 27.30
C ALA A 11 -0.88 -5.11 26.38
N LEU A 12 -0.51 -3.82 26.34
CA LEU A 12 0.63 -3.33 25.56
C LEU A 12 1.99 -3.59 26.25
N ALA A 13 2.00 -3.72 27.60
CA ALA A 13 3.24 -3.89 28.36
C ALA A 13 3.93 -5.23 28.02
N GLY A 14 5.23 -5.16 27.72
CA GLY A 14 6.02 -6.34 27.37
C GLY A 14 5.78 -6.91 25.98
N GLN A 15 5.04 -6.20 25.12
CA GLN A 15 4.89 -6.56 23.72
C GLN A 15 5.90 -5.76 22.87
N GLU A 16 6.87 -6.43 22.30
CA GLU A 16 7.94 -5.82 21.49
C GLU A 16 7.39 -4.98 20.33
N LEU A 17 6.24 -5.38 19.74
CA LEU A 17 5.63 -4.65 18.64
C LEU A 17 5.17 -3.23 19.04
N PHE A 18 5.18 -2.89 20.33
CA PHE A 18 4.84 -1.56 20.84
C PHE A 18 6.03 -0.80 21.45
N GLU A 19 7.21 -1.40 21.48
CA GLU A 19 8.41 -0.71 21.91
C GLU A 19 8.63 0.56 21.05
N ASP A 20 9.09 1.63 21.70
CA ASP A 20 9.32 2.96 21.08
C ASP A 20 8.07 3.64 20.48
N LYS A 21 6.86 3.11 20.70
CA LYS A 21 5.63 3.76 20.25
C LYS A 21 5.08 4.70 21.33
N THR A 22 4.88 5.96 20.95
CA THR A 22 4.30 7.01 21.84
C THR A 22 2.88 7.34 21.39
N TRP A 23 2.01 6.35 21.37
CA TRP A 23 0.62 6.53 20.92
C TRP A 23 -0.26 7.10 22.02
N LYS A 24 -1.28 7.85 21.58
CA LYS A 24 -2.41 8.18 22.43
C LYS A 24 -3.33 6.98 22.53
N LEU A 25 -3.78 6.69 23.75
CA LEU A 25 -4.70 5.59 24.01
C LEU A 25 -6.15 6.09 23.98
N SER A 26 -7.05 5.26 23.49
CA SER A 26 -8.49 5.53 23.45
C SER A 26 -9.27 4.46 24.19
N PRO A 27 -10.36 4.80 24.90
CA PRO A 27 -11.24 3.81 25.51
C PRO A 27 -12.06 3.01 24.48
N GLU A 28 -12.13 3.48 23.21
CA GLU A 28 -13.05 2.96 22.21
C GLU A 28 -12.35 2.71 20.87
N ALA A 29 -12.79 1.65 20.17
CA ALA A 29 -12.50 1.43 18.76
C ALA A 29 -13.10 2.53 17.88
N PHE A 30 -12.50 2.77 16.71
CA PHE A 30 -13.02 3.79 15.79
C PHE A 30 -14.35 3.35 15.13
N PRO A 31 -15.41 4.16 15.18
CA PRO A 31 -16.71 3.78 14.63
C PRO A 31 -16.77 3.90 13.11
N ILE A 32 -17.29 2.88 12.44
CA ILE A 32 -17.58 2.85 11.00
C ILE A 32 -19.06 2.56 10.82
N THR A 33 -19.78 3.47 10.18
CA THR A 33 -21.20 3.28 9.91
C THR A 33 -21.45 2.18 8.87
N ALA A 34 -22.62 1.53 8.91
CA ALA A 34 -22.96 0.49 7.94
C ALA A 34 -22.85 0.93 6.45
N PRO A 35 -23.22 2.17 6.05
CA PRO A 35 -22.93 2.64 4.69
C PRO A 35 -21.44 2.75 4.36
N GLN A 36 -20.63 3.25 5.30
CA GLN A 36 -19.16 3.34 5.12
C GLN A 36 -18.53 1.96 5.00
N LEU A 37 -18.96 0.99 5.82
CA LEU A 37 -18.45 -0.38 5.74
C LEU A 37 -18.74 -1.02 4.37
N ARG A 38 -19.96 -0.88 3.86
CA ARG A 38 -20.29 -1.38 2.50
C ARG A 38 -19.47 -0.68 1.40
N GLU A 39 -19.16 0.60 1.56
CA GLU A 39 -18.29 1.31 0.61
C GLU A 39 -16.85 0.79 0.70
N ILE A 40 -16.30 0.58 1.91
CA ILE A 40 -14.97 0.02 2.15
C ILE A 40 -14.87 -1.40 1.55
N GLU A 41 -15.85 -2.27 1.77
CA GLU A 41 -15.89 -3.60 1.14
C GLU A 41 -15.86 -3.52 -0.40
N SER A 42 -16.61 -2.56 -0.97
CA SER A 42 -16.61 -2.33 -2.42
C SER A 42 -15.27 -1.81 -2.95
N ILE A 43 -14.53 -1.05 -2.16
CA ILE A 43 -13.19 -0.55 -2.50
C ILE A 43 -12.22 -1.71 -2.64
N GLY A 44 -12.23 -2.69 -1.75
CA GLY A 44 -11.34 -3.86 -1.84
C GLY A 44 -11.47 -4.62 -3.15
N GLN A 45 -12.71 -4.91 -3.55
CA GLN A 45 -12.97 -5.55 -4.84
C GLN A 45 -12.49 -4.70 -6.02
N ALA A 46 -12.72 -3.38 -5.96
CA ALA A 46 -12.28 -2.47 -7.01
C ALA A 46 -10.74 -2.37 -7.11
N CYS A 47 -10.01 -2.39 -5.99
CA CYS A 47 -8.55 -2.45 -5.97
C CYS A 47 -8.01 -3.75 -6.58
N ALA A 48 -8.62 -4.89 -6.27
CA ALA A 48 -8.22 -6.18 -6.84
C ALA A 48 -8.45 -6.23 -8.37
N GLU A 49 -9.58 -5.69 -8.85
CA GLU A 49 -9.83 -5.54 -10.29
C GLU A 49 -8.82 -4.59 -10.95
N PHE A 50 -8.46 -3.51 -10.26
CA PHE A 50 -7.48 -2.54 -10.74
C PHE A 50 -6.09 -3.19 -10.93
N TYR A 51 -5.61 -3.98 -9.98
CA TYR A 51 -4.33 -4.69 -10.11
C TYR A 51 -4.32 -5.66 -11.30
N ARG A 52 -5.42 -6.39 -11.52
CA ARG A 52 -5.54 -7.28 -12.70
C ARG A 52 -5.55 -6.50 -14.02
N ALA A 53 -6.27 -5.39 -14.08
CA ALA A 53 -6.30 -4.52 -15.25
C ALA A 53 -4.93 -3.86 -15.50
N LEU A 54 -4.23 -3.46 -14.44
CA LEU A 54 -2.88 -2.89 -14.51
C LEU A 54 -1.87 -3.91 -15.07
N GLU A 55 -1.93 -5.16 -14.62
CA GLU A 55 -1.10 -6.23 -15.17
C GLU A 55 -1.33 -6.41 -16.67
N PHE A 56 -2.61 -6.46 -17.08
CA PHE A 56 -2.95 -6.56 -18.50
C PHE A 56 -2.39 -5.37 -19.31
N LEU A 57 -2.54 -4.15 -18.79
CA LEU A 57 -1.99 -2.95 -19.42
C LEU A 57 -0.47 -3.04 -19.58
N TYR A 58 0.24 -3.38 -18.50
CA TYR A 58 1.68 -3.49 -18.47
C TYR A 58 2.22 -4.53 -19.47
N LEU A 59 1.72 -5.76 -19.42
CA LEU A 59 2.18 -6.85 -20.29
C LEU A 59 1.87 -6.60 -21.77
N ARG A 60 0.73 -5.99 -22.08
CA ARG A 60 0.39 -5.61 -23.45
C ARG A 60 1.25 -4.46 -23.94
N SER A 61 1.53 -3.49 -23.11
CA SER A 61 2.42 -2.36 -23.42
C SER A 61 3.85 -2.85 -23.65
N ALA A 62 4.36 -3.76 -22.80
CA ALA A 62 5.71 -4.33 -22.92
C ALA A 62 5.91 -5.15 -24.21
N THR A 63 4.85 -5.67 -24.79
CA THR A 63 4.90 -6.45 -26.04
C THR A 63 4.34 -5.68 -27.25
N ASP A 64 4.15 -4.37 -27.13
CA ASP A 64 3.53 -3.47 -28.12
C ASP A 64 2.24 -4.05 -28.74
N LYS A 65 1.42 -4.71 -27.90
CA LYS A 65 0.14 -5.26 -28.30
C LYS A 65 -1.00 -4.29 -28.04
N ASN A 66 -2.08 -4.45 -28.82
CA ASN A 66 -3.28 -3.66 -28.65
C ASN A 66 -3.92 -3.88 -27.28
N ILE A 67 -4.28 -2.80 -26.56
CA ILE A 67 -4.90 -2.86 -25.23
C ILE A 67 -6.43 -2.80 -25.24
N LEU A 68 -7.05 -2.48 -26.40
CA LEU A 68 -8.51 -2.40 -26.55
C LEU A 68 -9.02 -3.56 -27.43
N ARG A 69 -10.28 -3.94 -27.24
CA ARG A 69 -10.91 -5.02 -28.02
C ARG A 69 -11.35 -4.55 -29.40
N ASN A 70 -12.02 -3.40 -29.48
CA ASN A 70 -12.75 -2.97 -30.66
C ASN A 70 -12.03 -1.87 -31.48
N ARG A 71 -10.92 -1.34 -31.01
CA ARG A 71 -10.11 -0.37 -31.76
C ARG A 71 -8.63 -0.53 -31.44
N LYS A 72 -7.78 -0.05 -32.35
CA LYS A 72 -6.34 -0.14 -32.15
C LYS A 72 -5.86 0.98 -31.21
N LEU A 73 -5.25 0.59 -30.10
CA LEU A 73 -4.54 1.47 -29.17
C LEU A 73 -3.33 0.72 -28.59
N ARG A 74 -2.13 1.18 -28.92
CA ARG A 74 -0.87 0.69 -28.35
C ARG A 74 -0.32 1.75 -27.42
N THR A 75 0.32 1.33 -26.34
CA THR A 75 0.76 2.20 -25.26
C THR A 75 2.16 1.84 -24.77
N PRO A 76 3.20 1.74 -25.66
CA PRO A 76 4.56 1.41 -25.23
C PRO A 76 5.09 2.39 -24.18
N TRP A 77 4.69 3.65 -24.24
CA TRP A 77 5.05 4.66 -23.26
C TRP A 77 4.64 4.30 -21.81
N VAL A 78 3.62 3.47 -21.60
CA VAL A 78 3.25 3.02 -20.25
C VAL A 78 4.34 2.15 -19.64
N VAL A 79 4.91 1.23 -20.42
CA VAL A 79 5.99 0.38 -19.93
C VAL A 79 7.29 1.18 -19.78
N ASP A 80 7.55 2.16 -20.64
CA ASP A 80 8.70 3.05 -20.52
C ASP A 80 8.67 3.83 -19.19
N TYR A 81 7.49 4.22 -18.73
CA TYR A 81 7.32 4.86 -17.43
C TYR A 81 7.46 3.87 -16.27
N LEU A 82 6.79 2.71 -16.35
CA LEU A 82 6.74 1.75 -15.25
C LEU A 82 8.06 0.97 -15.07
N ASP A 83 8.92 0.93 -16.10
CA ASP A 83 10.23 0.27 -16.05
C ASP A 83 11.38 1.23 -15.72
N ARG A 84 11.14 2.53 -15.82
CA ARG A 84 12.18 3.54 -15.67
C ARG A 84 12.95 3.36 -14.36
N GLY A 85 14.29 3.35 -14.44
CA GLY A 85 15.19 3.21 -13.30
C GLY A 85 15.28 1.81 -12.67
N LYS A 86 14.64 0.80 -13.26
CA LYS A 86 14.58 -0.54 -12.66
C LYS A 86 15.59 -1.50 -13.32
N PRO A 87 16.19 -2.43 -12.55
CA PRO A 87 17.15 -3.40 -13.07
C PRO A 87 16.51 -4.36 -14.10
N GLU A 88 17.24 -4.62 -15.19
CA GLU A 88 16.76 -5.48 -16.28
C GLU A 88 16.39 -6.90 -15.82
N GLY A 89 17.14 -7.48 -14.89
CA GLY A 89 16.85 -8.80 -14.31
C GLY A 89 15.50 -8.86 -13.64
N LEU A 90 15.17 -7.82 -12.85
CA LEU A 90 13.86 -7.69 -12.17
C LEU A 90 12.72 -7.49 -13.20
N LEU A 91 12.94 -6.68 -14.23
CA LEU A 91 11.96 -6.46 -15.29
C LEU A 91 11.68 -7.73 -16.09
N ARG A 92 12.71 -8.53 -16.38
CA ARG A 92 12.56 -9.83 -17.05
C ARG A 92 11.75 -10.79 -16.21
N HIS A 93 12.06 -10.90 -14.91
CA HIS A 93 11.28 -11.70 -13.96
C HIS A 93 9.83 -11.24 -13.89
N ALA A 94 9.58 -9.94 -13.75
CA ALA A 94 8.22 -9.36 -13.66
C ALA A 94 7.33 -9.67 -14.88
N ARG A 95 7.94 -10.01 -16.03
CA ARG A 95 7.25 -10.37 -17.29
C ARG A 95 7.25 -11.87 -17.57
N SER A 96 7.89 -12.69 -16.71
CA SER A 96 7.96 -14.14 -16.91
C SER A 96 6.58 -14.79 -16.79
N ASP A 97 6.39 -15.93 -17.47
CA ASP A 97 5.13 -16.68 -17.39
C ASP A 97 4.88 -17.25 -15.98
N LYS A 98 5.91 -17.40 -15.16
CA LYS A 98 5.83 -17.91 -13.79
C LYS A 98 5.08 -16.97 -12.82
N VAL A 99 5.21 -15.67 -13.02
CA VAL A 99 4.53 -14.66 -12.20
C VAL A 99 3.33 -14.03 -12.87
N LYS A 100 3.02 -14.45 -14.10
CA LYS A 100 1.86 -13.96 -14.85
C LYS A 100 0.56 -14.35 -14.15
N GLY A 101 -0.36 -13.38 -14.05
CA GLY A 101 -1.63 -13.56 -13.33
C GLY A 101 -1.50 -13.42 -11.82
N ARG A 102 -0.28 -13.27 -11.28
CA ARG A 102 -0.07 -13.08 -9.85
C ARG A 102 -0.19 -11.60 -9.49
N CYS A 103 -1.13 -11.32 -8.60
CA CYS A 103 -1.32 -10.01 -7.97
C CYS A 103 -0.99 -10.10 -6.47
N PRO A 104 -0.78 -8.97 -5.80
CA PRO A 104 -0.63 -8.96 -4.35
C PRO A 104 -1.82 -9.65 -3.67
N VAL A 105 -1.52 -10.56 -2.75
CA VAL A 105 -2.56 -11.26 -1.96
C VAL A 105 -3.03 -10.46 -0.75
N VAL A 106 -2.25 -9.45 -0.37
CA VAL A 106 -2.63 -8.44 0.62
C VAL A 106 -2.66 -7.08 -0.07
N ILE A 107 -3.77 -6.38 0.01
CA ILE A 107 -3.94 -5.03 -0.55
C ILE A 107 -4.37 -4.11 0.59
N ARG A 108 -3.62 -3.04 0.83
CA ARG A 108 -3.97 -2.02 1.81
C ARG A 108 -3.99 -0.64 1.15
N PRO A 109 -5.16 -0.13 0.81
CA PRO A 109 -5.28 1.28 0.45
C PRO A 109 -5.22 2.17 1.69
N ASP A 110 -4.61 3.33 1.55
CA ASP A 110 -4.68 4.40 2.54
C ASP A 110 -5.85 5.32 2.18
N LEU A 111 -6.91 5.28 2.99
CA LEU A 111 -8.14 6.02 2.77
C LEU A 111 -8.27 7.20 3.75
N LEU A 112 -8.38 8.41 3.24
CA LEU A 112 -8.76 9.56 4.04
C LEU A 112 -10.28 9.68 4.10
N ILE A 113 -10.83 9.96 5.28
CA ILE A 113 -12.24 10.35 5.41
C ILE A 113 -12.36 11.81 5.01
N THR A 114 -13.17 12.11 4.00
CA THR A 114 -13.46 13.46 3.50
C THR A 114 -14.92 13.83 3.73
N ASP A 115 -15.32 15.04 3.38
CA ASP A 115 -16.73 15.46 3.45
C ASP A 115 -17.59 14.71 2.41
N ASP A 116 -16.99 14.28 1.29
CA ASP A 116 -17.67 13.58 0.18
C ASP A 116 -17.54 12.03 0.23
N GLY A 117 -16.92 11.48 1.29
CA GLY A 117 -16.71 10.04 1.46
C GLY A 117 -15.26 9.67 1.72
N PHE A 118 -14.63 8.91 0.81
CA PHE A 118 -13.24 8.49 0.95
C PHE A 118 -12.37 9.02 -0.20
N ALA A 119 -11.10 9.34 0.13
CA ALA A 119 -10.05 9.59 -0.85
C ALA A 119 -8.93 8.56 -0.69
N LEU A 120 -8.59 7.86 -1.77
CA LEU A 120 -7.53 6.85 -1.83
C LEU A 120 -6.22 7.54 -2.17
N THR A 121 -5.31 7.63 -1.22
CA THR A 121 -4.05 8.35 -1.39
C THR A 121 -2.87 7.48 -1.81
N GLU A 122 -2.94 6.18 -1.52
CA GLU A 122 -1.91 5.19 -1.82
C GLU A 122 -2.51 3.78 -1.82
N MET A 123 -1.93 2.85 -2.56
CA MET A 123 -2.18 1.40 -2.45
C MET A 123 -0.86 0.70 -2.14
N ASP A 124 -0.83 -0.03 -1.04
CA ASP A 124 0.32 -0.78 -0.58
C ASP A 124 0.07 -2.28 -0.76
N SER A 125 1.04 -2.99 -1.28
CA SER A 125 1.03 -4.43 -1.52
C SER A 125 1.96 -5.21 -0.59
N VAL A 126 2.78 -4.50 0.20
CA VAL A 126 3.66 -5.05 1.26
C VAL A 126 3.37 -4.33 2.59
N PRO A 127 2.12 -4.27 3.02
CA PRO A 127 1.74 -3.39 4.11
C PRO A 127 2.22 -3.90 5.47
N GLY A 128 2.83 -3.00 6.25
CA GLY A 128 2.89 -3.14 7.70
C GLY A 128 1.53 -2.94 8.36
N GLY A 129 1.40 -3.32 9.63
CA GLY A 129 0.20 -3.14 10.42
C GLY A 129 -0.76 -4.34 10.42
N ILE A 130 -0.42 -5.47 9.79
CA ILE A 130 -1.24 -6.70 9.78
C ILE A 130 -1.33 -7.27 11.20
N GLY A 131 -0.17 -7.49 11.84
CA GLY A 131 -0.08 -8.00 13.21
C GLY A 131 -0.61 -6.99 14.22
N LEU A 132 -0.28 -5.72 14.04
CA LEU A 132 -0.81 -4.63 14.86
C LEU A 132 -2.35 -4.59 14.83
N THR A 133 -2.96 -4.65 13.66
CA THR A 133 -4.42 -4.64 13.53
C THR A 133 -5.04 -5.88 14.16
N ALA A 134 -4.43 -7.05 13.96
CA ALA A 134 -4.87 -8.28 14.60
C ALA A 134 -4.83 -8.18 16.12
N PHE A 135 -3.73 -7.67 16.69
CA PHE A 135 -3.60 -7.46 18.13
C PHE A 135 -4.67 -6.49 18.66
N LEU A 136 -4.84 -5.36 18.00
CA LEU A 136 -5.83 -4.35 18.42
C LEU A 136 -7.27 -4.89 18.29
N ASN A 137 -7.58 -5.68 17.26
CA ASN A 137 -8.88 -6.35 17.14
C ASN A 137 -9.16 -7.24 18.35
N GLN A 138 -8.17 -8.03 18.78
CA GLN A 138 -8.30 -8.89 19.97
C GLN A 138 -8.48 -8.08 21.25
N LEU A 139 -7.71 -7.01 21.42
CA LEU A 139 -7.76 -6.15 22.60
C LEU A 139 -9.11 -5.46 22.76
N TYR A 140 -9.66 -4.91 21.68
CA TYR A 140 -10.93 -4.15 21.70
C TYR A 140 -12.17 -5.01 21.46
N LEU A 141 -12.08 -6.33 21.46
CA LEU A 141 -13.19 -7.22 21.13
C LEU A 141 -14.46 -6.98 21.99
N GLY A 142 -14.30 -6.52 23.24
CA GLY A 142 -15.40 -6.19 24.15
C GLY A 142 -16.09 -4.84 23.88
N ASP A 143 -15.58 -4.01 22.96
CA ASP A 143 -16.09 -2.67 22.68
C ASP A 143 -17.08 -2.61 21.50
N GLY A 144 -17.74 -3.70 21.17
CA GLY A 144 -18.74 -3.77 20.11
C GLY A 144 -18.37 -4.75 19.02
N GLU A 145 -18.97 -4.59 17.84
CA GLU A 145 -18.70 -5.47 16.69
C GLU A 145 -17.43 -4.99 15.96
N ILE A 146 -16.27 -5.51 16.37
CA ILE A 146 -15.00 -5.22 15.71
C ILE A 146 -14.99 -5.80 14.30
N ILE A 147 -14.66 -4.97 13.31
CA ILE A 147 -14.58 -5.38 11.89
C ILE A 147 -13.43 -6.38 11.70
N GLY A 148 -13.78 -7.58 11.22
CA GLY A 148 -12.88 -8.73 11.16
C GLY A 148 -12.89 -9.61 12.40
N GLY A 149 -13.51 -9.17 13.50
CA GLY A 149 -13.59 -9.93 14.76
C GLY A 149 -12.22 -10.23 15.36
N LYS A 150 -12.15 -11.28 16.18
CA LYS A 150 -10.93 -11.67 16.90
C LYS A 150 -9.79 -12.12 15.98
N ASP A 151 -10.11 -12.97 15.01
CA ASP A 151 -9.11 -13.72 14.25
C ASP A 151 -9.15 -13.44 12.75
N GLY A 152 -10.04 -12.55 12.29
CA GLY A 152 -10.23 -12.31 10.85
C GLY A 152 -8.97 -11.84 10.11
N MET A 153 -8.12 -11.05 10.76
CA MET A 153 -6.82 -10.67 10.18
C MET A 153 -5.90 -11.88 10.01
N LEU A 154 -5.79 -12.74 11.04
CA LEU A 154 -4.92 -13.90 11.06
C LEU A 154 -5.36 -14.95 10.04
N GLU A 155 -6.66 -15.33 10.09
CA GLU A 155 -7.21 -16.35 9.21
C GLU A 155 -7.21 -15.93 7.75
N ALA A 156 -7.57 -14.66 7.46
CA ALA A 156 -7.58 -14.17 6.10
C ALA A 156 -6.16 -14.00 5.53
N PHE A 157 -5.18 -13.59 6.34
CA PHE A 157 -3.78 -13.53 5.94
C PHE A 157 -3.23 -14.93 5.61
N TYR A 158 -3.41 -15.88 6.53
CA TYR A 158 -2.98 -17.25 6.28
C TYR A 158 -3.68 -17.87 5.06
N GLY A 159 -5.00 -17.73 4.96
CA GLY A 159 -5.78 -18.26 3.83
C GLY A 159 -5.32 -17.72 2.48
N ALA A 160 -5.06 -16.41 2.39
CA ALA A 160 -4.56 -15.79 1.17
C ALA A 160 -3.16 -16.28 0.78
N LEU A 161 -2.28 -16.55 1.75
CA LEU A 161 -0.96 -17.12 1.50
C LEU A 161 -1.04 -18.59 1.12
N ALA A 162 -1.66 -19.42 1.97
CA ALA A 162 -1.78 -20.86 1.75
C ALA A 162 -2.51 -21.20 0.44
N GLY A 163 -3.48 -20.36 0.04
CA GLY A 163 -4.18 -20.46 -1.24
C GLY A 163 -3.27 -20.36 -2.47
N GLN A 164 -2.04 -19.80 -2.33
CA GLN A 164 -1.04 -19.77 -3.41
C GLN A 164 -0.41 -21.15 -3.69
N ARG A 165 -0.48 -22.06 -2.72
CA ARG A 165 -0.02 -23.46 -2.76
C ARG A 165 -1.14 -24.40 -2.32
N SER A 166 -2.27 -24.33 -2.98
CA SER A 166 -3.45 -25.17 -2.68
C SER A 166 -3.21 -26.67 -2.87
N ASP A 167 -2.09 -27.06 -3.49
CA ASP A 167 -1.59 -28.42 -3.62
C ASP A 167 -0.96 -28.96 -2.32
N VAL A 168 -0.60 -28.08 -1.37
CA VAL A 168 0.00 -28.42 -0.06
C VAL A 168 -0.99 -28.12 1.05
N SER A 169 -1.29 -29.12 1.90
CA SER A 169 -2.32 -28.99 2.95
C SER A 169 -1.96 -28.07 4.11
N ASN A 170 -0.69 -27.94 4.47
CA ASN A 170 -0.16 -27.05 5.51
C ASN A 170 1.23 -26.55 5.08
N PRO A 171 1.29 -25.59 4.13
CA PRO A 171 2.55 -25.16 3.56
C PRO A 171 3.46 -24.49 4.60
N LEU A 172 4.78 -24.69 4.45
CA LEU A 172 5.75 -23.90 5.21
C LEU A 172 5.82 -22.50 4.60
N ILE A 173 5.39 -21.53 5.37
CA ILE A 173 5.37 -20.12 5.01
C ILE A 173 6.45 -19.39 5.82
N VAL A 174 7.36 -18.70 5.17
CA VAL A 174 8.31 -17.83 5.85
C VAL A 174 8.04 -16.36 5.51
N ILE A 175 7.91 -15.54 6.53
CA ILE A 175 7.84 -14.08 6.43
C ILE A 175 9.28 -13.58 6.50
N VAL A 176 9.82 -13.11 5.38
CA VAL A 176 11.22 -12.68 5.29
C VAL A 176 11.29 -11.16 5.41
N VAL A 177 11.83 -10.68 6.53
CA VAL A 177 11.92 -9.25 6.85
C VAL A 177 13.35 -8.76 6.67
N SER A 178 13.57 -7.82 5.75
CA SER A 178 14.90 -7.23 5.50
C SER A 178 15.31 -6.22 6.58
N ASP A 179 16.58 -5.78 6.53
CA ASP A 179 17.08 -4.74 7.44
C ASP A 179 16.42 -3.39 7.22
N GLU A 180 16.12 -3.04 5.97
CA GLU A 180 15.37 -1.81 5.64
C GLU A 180 13.96 -1.81 6.27
N ALA A 181 13.34 -2.98 6.40
CA ALA A 181 12.03 -3.18 7.02
C ALA A 181 12.12 -3.60 8.52
N ALA A 182 13.28 -3.54 9.16
CA ALA A 182 13.52 -4.06 10.51
C ALA A 182 12.56 -3.52 11.58
N THR A 183 12.05 -2.28 11.41
CA THR A 183 11.06 -1.70 12.33
C THR A 183 9.73 -2.47 12.39
N TYR A 184 9.46 -3.32 11.41
CA TYR A 184 8.27 -4.20 11.35
C TYR A 184 8.55 -5.62 11.85
N ARG A 185 9.80 -5.98 12.12
CA ARG A 185 10.16 -7.34 12.55
C ARG A 185 9.38 -7.78 13.79
N PRO A 186 9.29 -7.01 14.88
CA PRO A 186 8.54 -7.42 16.07
C PRO A 186 7.06 -7.72 15.77
N GLU A 187 6.48 -6.99 14.82
CA GLU A 187 5.11 -7.21 14.36
C GLU A 187 4.97 -8.53 13.60
N MET A 188 5.91 -8.83 12.70
CA MET A 188 5.89 -10.05 11.89
C MET A 188 6.20 -11.29 12.75
N ASP A 189 7.07 -11.16 13.74
CA ASP A 189 7.35 -12.20 14.72
C ASP A 189 6.10 -12.53 15.56
N TRP A 190 5.42 -11.49 16.06
CA TRP A 190 4.15 -11.67 16.77
C TRP A 190 3.09 -12.35 15.88
N LEU A 191 2.96 -11.91 14.62
CA LEU A 191 2.02 -12.48 13.65
C LEU A 191 2.30 -13.97 13.42
N ALA A 192 3.57 -14.34 13.21
CA ALA A 192 4.00 -15.72 13.03
C ALA A 192 3.67 -16.58 14.26
N LEU A 193 3.98 -16.11 15.47
CA LEU A 193 3.66 -16.80 16.73
C LEU A 193 2.16 -17.02 16.91
N GLN A 194 1.31 -16.04 16.57
CA GLN A 194 -0.14 -16.21 16.62
C GLN A 194 -0.62 -17.30 15.65
N LEU A 195 -0.07 -17.34 14.45
CA LEU A 195 -0.41 -18.35 13.45
C LEU A 195 0.09 -19.74 13.85
N GLN A 196 1.30 -19.84 14.41
CA GLN A 196 1.83 -21.09 14.98
C GLN A 196 0.93 -21.63 16.11
N SER A 197 0.41 -20.75 16.98
CA SER A 197 -0.51 -21.16 18.05
C SER A 197 -1.81 -21.80 17.54
N LYS A 198 -2.15 -21.56 16.27
CA LYS A 198 -3.28 -22.17 15.56
C LYS A 198 -2.91 -23.43 14.79
N GLY A 199 -1.65 -23.87 14.84
CA GLY A 199 -1.15 -25.05 14.16
C GLY A 199 -0.66 -24.82 12.72
N TYR A 200 -0.52 -23.56 12.31
CA TYR A 200 0.01 -23.22 10.99
C TYR A 200 1.54 -23.15 11.02
N ARG A 201 2.18 -23.57 9.93
CA ARG A 201 3.64 -23.57 9.78
C ARG A 201 4.09 -22.22 9.20
N VAL A 202 4.11 -21.18 10.05
CA VAL A 202 4.48 -19.82 9.65
C VAL A 202 5.62 -19.33 10.54
N HIS A 203 6.72 -18.86 9.94
CA HIS A 203 7.89 -18.35 10.67
C HIS A 203 8.29 -16.98 10.13
N SER A 204 8.77 -16.11 11.01
CA SER A 204 9.38 -14.82 10.63
C SER A 204 10.89 -14.99 10.73
N ILE A 205 11.60 -14.68 9.64
CA ILE A 205 13.06 -14.88 9.55
C ILE A 205 13.75 -13.69 8.89
N HIS A 206 15.05 -13.59 9.11
CA HIS A 206 15.89 -12.65 8.39
C HIS A 206 16.33 -13.23 7.02
N PRO A 207 16.61 -12.42 5.98
CA PRO A 207 17.10 -12.92 4.70
C PRO A 207 18.37 -13.80 4.78
N SER A 208 19.24 -13.57 5.79
CA SER A 208 20.43 -14.39 6.01
C SER A 208 20.13 -15.82 6.48
N ASP A 209 18.93 -16.07 6.98
CA ASP A 209 18.52 -17.36 7.51
C ASP A 209 17.92 -18.27 6.42
N LEU A 210 17.78 -17.74 5.21
CA LEU A 210 17.44 -18.50 4.02
C LEU A 210 18.64 -19.36 3.59
N MET A 211 18.42 -20.66 3.38
CA MET A 211 19.46 -21.63 3.05
C MET A 211 19.18 -22.31 1.71
N PRO A 212 19.98 -22.06 0.66
CA PRO A 212 19.93 -22.86 -0.56
C PRO A 212 20.51 -24.24 -0.31
N LEU A 213 19.71 -25.29 -0.45
CA LEU A 213 20.14 -26.68 -0.35
C LEU A 213 19.78 -27.45 -1.62
N GLY A 214 20.79 -27.66 -2.48
CA GLY A 214 20.56 -28.20 -3.82
C GLY A 214 19.69 -27.28 -4.66
N GLU A 215 18.55 -27.78 -5.11
CA GLU A 215 17.56 -27.02 -5.88
C GLU A 215 16.43 -26.44 -4.99
N SER A 216 16.50 -26.57 -3.66
CA SER A 216 15.47 -26.11 -2.73
C SER A 216 15.92 -24.89 -1.92
N LEU A 217 15.01 -23.97 -1.67
CA LEU A 217 15.18 -22.90 -0.70
C LEU A 217 14.61 -23.38 0.64
N CYS A 218 15.45 -23.42 1.66
CA CYS A 218 15.12 -23.94 2.98
C CYS A 218 15.27 -22.87 4.07
N ALA A 219 14.66 -23.11 5.21
CA ALA A 219 14.90 -22.42 6.47
C ALA A 219 15.16 -23.42 7.59
N ASP A 220 15.92 -23.02 8.61
CA ASP A 220 16.06 -23.82 9.84
C ASP A 220 14.78 -23.71 10.67
N ILE A 221 14.10 -24.83 10.82
CA ILE A 221 12.91 -24.93 11.68
C ILE A 221 13.24 -25.92 12.80
N ASP A 222 13.37 -25.42 14.01
CA ASP A 222 13.69 -26.19 15.21
C ASP A 222 14.97 -27.09 15.07
N GLY A 223 15.99 -26.54 14.39
CA GLY A 223 17.28 -27.23 14.17
C GLY A 223 17.30 -28.16 12.96
N ASN A 224 16.26 -28.16 12.13
CA ASN A 224 16.17 -28.95 10.91
C ASN A 224 15.95 -28.05 9.70
N PRO A 225 16.72 -28.22 8.61
CA PRO A 225 16.46 -27.51 7.38
C PRO A 225 15.20 -28.08 6.71
N GLU A 226 14.19 -27.22 6.51
CA GLU A 226 12.95 -27.58 5.84
C GLU A 226 12.75 -26.74 4.57
N GLU A 227 12.24 -27.37 3.51
CA GLU A 227 11.94 -26.70 2.24
C GLU A 227 10.77 -25.72 2.39
N ILE A 228 10.95 -24.50 1.90
CA ILE A 228 9.98 -23.43 1.97
C ILE A 228 9.00 -23.56 0.80
N ASP A 229 7.70 -23.58 1.09
CA ASP A 229 6.65 -23.54 0.07
C ASP A 229 6.32 -22.10 -0.37
N ILE A 230 6.28 -21.18 0.58
CA ILE A 230 5.86 -19.80 0.35
C ILE A 230 6.78 -18.83 1.10
N VAL A 231 7.34 -17.88 0.40
CA VAL A 231 7.97 -16.69 0.97
C VAL A 231 6.98 -15.54 0.94
N TYR A 232 6.56 -15.04 2.12
CA TYR A 232 5.95 -13.73 2.20
C TYR A 232 7.04 -12.69 2.27
N ARG A 233 7.20 -11.96 1.17
CA ARG A 233 8.22 -10.95 0.99
C ARG A 233 7.89 -9.71 1.82
N PHE A 234 8.69 -9.44 2.84
CA PHE A 234 8.61 -8.21 3.62
C PHE A 234 9.92 -7.40 3.46
N TRP A 235 10.22 -7.08 2.21
CA TRP A 235 11.30 -6.19 1.78
C TRP A 235 10.84 -5.37 0.60
N GLU A 236 11.42 -4.18 0.45
CA GLU A 236 11.19 -3.32 -0.69
C GLU A 236 11.98 -3.79 -1.92
N LEU A 237 11.40 -3.64 -3.12
CA LEU A 237 12.08 -4.11 -4.34
C LEU A 237 13.32 -3.29 -4.70
N PHE A 238 13.42 -2.04 -4.29
CA PHE A 238 14.66 -1.26 -4.46
C PHE A 238 15.81 -1.79 -3.59
N ASP A 239 15.51 -2.49 -2.49
CA ASP A 239 16.48 -3.09 -1.57
C ASP A 239 17.02 -4.46 -2.04
N LEU A 240 16.50 -5.01 -3.13
CA LEU A 240 16.96 -6.27 -3.71
C LEU A 240 18.49 -6.40 -3.89
N PRO A 241 19.24 -5.34 -4.26
CA PRO A 241 20.72 -5.44 -4.34
C PRO A 241 21.39 -5.86 -3.04
N ASN A 242 20.77 -5.57 -1.89
CA ASN A 242 21.26 -5.90 -0.56
C ASN A 242 20.87 -7.32 -0.09
N LEU A 243 19.98 -8.01 -0.81
CA LEU A 243 19.60 -9.39 -0.50
C LEU A 243 20.62 -10.37 -1.10
N ALA A 244 21.35 -11.07 -0.24
CA ALA A 244 22.45 -11.97 -0.64
C ALA A 244 21.99 -13.11 -1.60
N LEU A 245 20.75 -13.58 -1.47
CA LEU A 245 20.21 -14.70 -2.24
C LEU A 245 19.27 -14.29 -3.38
N LYS A 246 19.25 -13.02 -3.78
CA LYS A 246 18.32 -12.54 -4.81
C LYS A 246 18.35 -13.34 -6.11
N ASP A 247 19.55 -13.65 -6.63
CA ASP A 247 19.70 -14.38 -7.89
C ASP A 247 19.20 -15.81 -7.74
N PHE A 248 19.53 -16.47 -6.62
CA PHE A 248 19.01 -17.79 -6.29
C PHE A 248 17.47 -17.80 -6.19
N ILE A 249 16.88 -16.79 -5.54
CA ILE A 249 15.43 -16.66 -5.44
C ILE A 249 14.78 -16.50 -6.81
N PHE A 250 15.35 -15.69 -7.71
CA PHE A 250 14.84 -15.55 -9.08
C PHE A 250 14.91 -16.86 -9.85
N ASP A 251 16.07 -17.51 -9.87
CA ASP A 251 16.26 -18.77 -10.59
C ASP A 251 15.35 -19.86 -10.01
N HIS A 252 15.16 -19.87 -8.69
CA HIS A 252 14.34 -20.86 -8.01
C HIS A 252 12.84 -20.69 -8.25
N ILE A 253 12.33 -19.46 -8.29
CA ILE A 253 10.94 -19.19 -8.69
C ILE A 253 10.66 -19.68 -10.11
N ASP A 254 11.63 -19.54 -11.01
CA ASP A 254 11.47 -19.93 -12.41
C ASP A 254 11.52 -21.45 -12.63
N THR A 255 12.16 -22.20 -11.74
CA THR A 255 12.41 -23.65 -11.90
C THR A 255 11.65 -24.54 -10.91
N SER A 256 11.20 -24.02 -9.77
CA SER A 256 10.57 -24.80 -8.70
C SER A 256 9.09 -24.44 -8.46
N ALA A 257 8.54 -25.05 -7.42
CA ALA A 257 7.19 -24.78 -6.92
C ALA A 257 7.15 -23.66 -5.87
N LEU A 258 8.28 -23.03 -5.52
CA LEU A 258 8.36 -21.92 -4.59
C LEU A 258 7.47 -20.75 -5.04
N VAL A 259 6.71 -20.21 -4.11
CA VAL A 259 5.92 -18.99 -4.33
C VAL A 259 6.49 -17.85 -3.51
N VAL A 260 6.80 -16.73 -4.18
CA VAL A 260 7.10 -15.47 -3.51
C VAL A 260 5.91 -14.52 -3.67
N THR A 261 5.38 -14.05 -2.56
CA THR A 261 4.25 -13.10 -2.52
C THR A 261 4.51 -12.01 -1.48
N PRO A 262 4.16 -10.72 -1.74
CA PRO A 262 3.73 -10.21 -3.05
C PRO A 262 4.75 -10.53 -4.15
N PRO A 263 4.32 -10.71 -5.39
CA PRO A 263 5.24 -11.04 -6.48
C PRO A 263 6.23 -9.90 -6.70
N MET A 264 7.47 -10.22 -7.09
CA MET A 264 8.51 -9.22 -7.36
C MET A 264 8.27 -8.50 -8.69
N ARG A 265 7.22 -7.69 -8.71
CA ARG A 265 6.73 -6.98 -9.91
C ARG A 265 6.62 -5.48 -9.61
N PRO A 266 7.70 -4.71 -9.84
CA PRO A 266 7.78 -3.31 -9.39
C PRO A 266 6.66 -2.42 -9.91
N PHE A 267 6.13 -2.68 -11.11
CA PHE A 267 5.00 -1.91 -11.63
C PHE A 267 3.73 -1.97 -10.74
N GLN A 268 3.59 -2.98 -9.88
CA GLN A 268 2.46 -3.09 -8.95
C GLN A 268 2.61 -2.18 -7.72
N GLU A 269 3.82 -1.69 -7.44
CA GLU A 269 4.16 -0.89 -6.25
C GLU A 269 4.32 0.61 -6.55
N GLU A 270 3.97 1.02 -7.77
CA GLU A 270 4.13 2.40 -8.23
C GLU A 270 2.92 3.29 -7.93
N LYS A 271 3.14 4.43 -7.29
CA LYS A 271 2.11 5.48 -7.12
C LYS A 271 1.65 6.05 -8.47
N LEU A 272 2.52 5.95 -9.49
CA LEU A 272 2.25 6.27 -10.89
C LEU A 272 0.96 5.61 -11.41
N ASN A 273 0.60 4.44 -10.89
CA ASN A 273 -0.60 3.71 -11.28
C ASN A 273 -1.88 4.53 -11.08
N LEU A 274 -1.95 5.33 -10.00
CA LEU A 274 -3.09 6.19 -9.73
C LEU A 274 -3.16 7.37 -10.74
N ALA A 275 -2.02 7.87 -11.21
CA ALA A 275 -1.96 8.87 -12.26
C ALA A 275 -2.34 8.27 -13.64
N LEU A 276 -1.88 7.05 -13.96
CA LEU A 276 -2.29 6.32 -15.17
C LEU A 276 -3.81 6.08 -15.21
N PHE A 277 -4.46 5.90 -14.05
CA PHE A 277 -5.92 5.78 -13.98
C PHE A 277 -6.63 7.03 -14.52
N HIS A 278 -6.07 8.20 -14.32
CA HIS A 278 -6.62 9.46 -14.80
C HIS A 278 -6.14 9.86 -16.19
N HIS A 279 -5.12 9.19 -16.75
CA HIS A 279 -4.54 9.57 -18.03
C HIS A 279 -5.57 9.50 -19.16
N PRO A 280 -5.75 10.60 -19.96
CA PRO A 280 -6.84 10.70 -20.95
C PRO A 280 -6.83 9.57 -21.98
N ARG A 281 -5.65 9.13 -22.45
CA ARG A 281 -5.51 8.06 -23.45
C ARG A 281 -5.90 6.68 -22.94
N LEU A 282 -5.99 6.48 -21.62
CA LEU A 282 -6.32 5.19 -20.99
C LEU A 282 -7.79 5.07 -20.56
N GLN A 283 -8.61 6.11 -20.75
CA GLN A 283 -9.99 6.10 -20.24
C GLN A 283 -10.86 5.00 -20.87
N ASP A 284 -10.69 4.72 -22.15
CA ASP A 284 -11.42 3.62 -22.80
C ASP A 284 -10.92 2.26 -22.34
N PHE A 285 -9.62 2.14 -22.07
CA PHE A 285 -9.03 0.94 -21.51
C PHE A 285 -9.66 0.60 -20.14
N TRP A 286 -9.72 1.56 -19.23
CA TRP A 286 -10.33 1.35 -17.92
C TRP A 286 -11.81 1.00 -18.01
N ARG A 287 -12.55 1.57 -18.98
CA ARG A 287 -13.96 1.20 -19.22
C ARG A 287 -14.12 -0.23 -19.74
N GLU A 288 -13.15 -0.77 -20.49
CA GLU A 288 -13.20 -2.13 -21.01
C GLU A 288 -12.74 -3.18 -20.01
N GLN A 289 -11.77 -2.84 -19.15
CA GLN A 289 -11.12 -3.80 -18.25
C GLN A 289 -11.75 -3.88 -16.86
N LEU A 290 -12.33 -2.79 -16.37
CA LEU A 290 -12.96 -2.74 -15.06
C LEU A 290 -14.46 -2.97 -15.15
N SER A 291 -15.03 -3.64 -14.15
CA SER A 291 -16.47 -3.69 -13.99
C SER A 291 -17.05 -2.26 -13.81
N LYS A 292 -18.31 -2.05 -14.19
CA LYS A 292 -18.98 -0.76 -14.02
C LYS A 292 -18.94 -0.30 -12.57
N ARG A 293 -19.05 -1.24 -11.61
CA ARG A 293 -19.01 -0.97 -10.17
C ARG A 293 -17.60 -0.52 -9.76
N ALA A 294 -16.57 -1.28 -10.10
CA ALA A 294 -15.19 -0.93 -9.78
C ALA A 294 -14.77 0.40 -10.38
N LEU A 295 -15.08 0.64 -11.66
CA LEU A 295 -14.77 1.91 -12.32
C LEU A 295 -15.47 3.10 -11.62
N LYS A 296 -16.73 2.95 -11.24
CA LYS A 296 -17.47 3.99 -10.50
C LYS A 296 -16.85 4.25 -9.13
N THR A 297 -16.50 3.20 -8.39
CA THR A 297 -15.85 3.28 -7.08
C THR A 297 -14.51 4.01 -7.20
N LEU A 298 -13.62 3.55 -8.09
CA LEU A 298 -12.29 4.15 -8.25
C LEU A 298 -12.36 5.61 -8.71
N ARG A 299 -13.26 5.96 -9.63
CA ARG A 299 -13.46 7.36 -10.06
C ARG A 299 -13.93 8.28 -8.95
N LYS A 300 -14.64 7.74 -7.96
CA LYS A 300 -15.09 8.50 -6.80
C LYS A 300 -13.96 8.76 -5.81
N ILE A 301 -13.08 7.75 -5.60
CA ILE A 301 -12.15 7.79 -4.47
C ILE A 301 -10.71 8.13 -4.86
N VAL A 302 -10.29 7.90 -6.12
CA VAL A 302 -8.91 8.18 -6.56
C VAL A 302 -8.80 9.67 -6.90
N PRO A 303 -8.01 10.44 -6.15
CA PRO A 303 -7.78 11.85 -6.46
C PRO A 303 -7.15 12.03 -7.85
N ARG A 304 -7.47 13.14 -8.52
CA ARG A 304 -6.84 13.44 -9.81
C ARG A 304 -5.33 13.43 -9.66
N GLY A 305 -4.64 12.72 -10.54
CA GLY A 305 -3.19 12.64 -10.58
C GLY A 305 -2.63 12.86 -11.97
N TRP A 306 -1.39 13.31 -12.04
CA TRP A 306 -0.65 13.56 -13.29
C TRP A 306 0.76 13.02 -13.16
N ILE A 307 1.34 12.58 -14.28
CA ILE A 307 2.71 12.09 -14.37
C ILE A 307 3.62 13.26 -14.68
N MET A 308 4.58 13.55 -13.82
CA MET A 308 5.53 14.64 -14.02
C MET A 308 6.69 14.15 -14.91
N ASP A 309 6.51 14.30 -16.21
CA ASP A 309 7.56 13.98 -17.21
C ASP A 309 7.82 15.22 -18.07
N PRO A 310 9.07 15.75 -18.10
CA PRO A 310 9.42 16.91 -18.90
C PRO A 310 9.50 16.53 -20.38
N VAL A 311 8.37 16.54 -21.06
CA VAL A 311 8.27 16.25 -22.49
C VAL A 311 8.19 17.54 -23.28
N ASP A 312 9.01 17.67 -24.31
CA ASP A 312 8.88 18.76 -25.28
C ASP A 312 7.57 18.62 -26.07
N LEU A 313 6.70 19.58 -25.92
CA LEU A 313 5.43 19.61 -26.61
C LEU A 313 5.53 20.33 -27.96
N PRO A 314 4.78 19.90 -28.99
CA PRO A 314 4.62 20.66 -30.22
C PRO A 314 4.08 22.07 -29.92
N PRO A 315 4.37 23.07 -30.79
CA PRO A 315 3.79 24.39 -30.67
C PRO A 315 2.26 24.34 -30.56
N ASN A 316 1.70 25.10 -29.63
CA ASN A 316 0.26 25.17 -29.31
C ASN A 316 -0.32 23.91 -28.61
N ALA A 317 0.48 22.86 -28.26
CA ALA A 317 0.03 21.81 -27.40
C ALA A 317 0.09 22.27 -25.92
N VAL A 318 -0.82 21.74 -25.12
CA VAL A 318 -0.88 21.98 -23.67
C VAL A 318 -0.64 20.68 -22.91
N LEU A 319 -0.07 20.80 -21.71
CA LEU A 319 0.05 19.66 -20.82
C LEU A 319 -1.33 19.22 -20.29
N ASP A 320 -1.52 17.90 -20.11
CA ASP A 320 -2.54 17.42 -19.19
C ASP A 320 -2.02 17.67 -17.77
N ALA A 321 -2.33 18.83 -17.21
CA ALA A 321 -1.82 19.33 -15.94
C ALA A 321 -2.82 20.33 -15.33
N PRO A 322 -2.67 20.73 -14.05
CA PRO A 322 -3.43 21.83 -13.48
C PRO A 322 -3.18 23.16 -14.22
N GLU A 323 -4.20 23.99 -14.27
CA GLU A 323 -4.08 25.37 -14.80
C GLU A 323 -3.38 26.29 -13.80
N VAL A 324 -2.75 27.35 -14.31
CA VAL A 324 -2.14 28.41 -13.50
C VAL A 324 -2.73 29.75 -13.94
N GLY A 325 -3.28 30.49 -13.00
CA GLY A 325 -3.98 31.78 -13.32
C GLY A 325 -5.20 31.60 -14.24
N GLY A 326 -5.81 30.38 -14.24
CA GLY A 326 -6.93 30.01 -15.12
C GLY A 326 -6.53 29.74 -16.57
N HIS A 327 -5.25 29.50 -16.83
CA HIS A 327 -4.71 29.17 -18.15
C HIS A 327 -4.03 27.82 -18.15
N PRO A 328 -4.18 27.00 -19.22
CA PRO A 328 -3.43 25.79 -19.42
C PRO A 328 -1.93 26.07 -19.48
N ILE A 329 -1.12 25.15 -18.96
CA ILE A 329 0.34 25.24 -19.00
C ILE A 329 0.92 24.39 -20.13
N HIS A 330 2.11 24.77 -20.59
CA HIS A 330 2.86 24.10 -21.65
C HIS A 330 4.10 23.37 -21.12
N ARG A 331 4.54 23.71 -19.92
CA ARG A 331 5.70 23.14 -19.24
C ARG A 331 5.43 23.08 -17.75
N TRP A 332 5.95 22.05 -17.10
CA TRP A 332 5.76 21.80 -15.67
C TRP A 332 6.29 22.94 -14.78
N GLU A 333 7.38 23.61 -15.19
CA GLU A 333 8.00 24.70 -14.43
C GLU A 333 7.04 25.88 -14.23
N GLN A 334 6.04 26.05 -15.10
CA GLN A 334 5.04 27.10 -14.95
C GLN A 334 4.20 26.92 -13.67
N LEU A 335 4.12 25.73 -13.09
CA LEU A 335 3.48 25.50 -11.78
C LEU A 335 4.18 26.25 -10.63
N ALA A 336 5.44 26.67 -10.79
CA ALA A 336 6.13 27.52 -9.81
C ALA A 336 5.45 28.89 -9.64
N GLU A 337 4.71 29.35 -10.67
CA GLU A 337 3.99 30.61 -10.64
C GLU A 337 2.60 30.51 -9.98
N ALA A 338 2.13 29.27 -9.72
CA ALA A 338 0.83 29.02 -9.13
C ALA A 338 0.69 29.71 -7.76
N SER A 339 -0.47 30.31 -7.51
CA SER A 339 -0.82 30.88 -6.22
C SER A 339 -0.93 29.79 -5.15
N GLN A 340 -0.86 30.14 -3.88
CA GLN A 340 -1.01 29.18 -2.78
C GLN A 340 -2.32 28.36 -2.86
N LYS A 341 -3.39 28.98 -3.34
CA LYS A 341 -4.69 28.30 -3.54
C LYS A 341 -4.65 27.29 -4.69
N GLU A 342 -3.96 27.60 -5.76
CA GLU A 342 -3.79 26.70 -6.91
C GLU A 342 -2.82 25.54 -6.58
N ARG A 343 -1.89 25.76 -5.64
CA ARG A 343 -0.98 24.74 -5.13
C ARG A 343 -1.64 23.75 -4.12
N ASN A 344 -2.95 23.58 -4.19
CA ASN A 344 -3.65 22.52 -3.46
C ASN A 344 -3.36 21.14 -4.09
N LEU A 345 -2.07 20.82 -4.15
CA LEU A 345 -1.44 19.73 -4.87
C LEU A 345 -0.38 19.07 -3.99
N ILE A 346 -0.05 17.83 -4.30
CA ILE A 346 1.00 17.06 -3.62
C ILE A 346 1.95 16.51 -4.68
N ILE A 347 3.25 16.70 -4.51
CA ILE A 347 4.29 15.98 -5.27
C ILE A 347 4.68 14.75 -4.46
N LYS A 348 4.77 13.60 -5.12
CA LYS A 348 5.21 12.32 -4.55
C LYS A 348 6.12 11.59 -5.53
N LEU A 349 7.24 11.04 -5.05
CA LEU A 349 8.02 10.08 -5.81
C LEU A 349 7.21 8.78 -6.00
N SER A 350 7.24 8.20 -7.20
CA SER A 350 6.32 7.11 -7.55
C SER A 350 6.61 5.80 -6.82
N GLY A 351 7.78 5.24 -7.00
CA GLY A 351 8.17 3.96 -6.39
C GLY A 351 9.64 3.62 -6.66
N PHE A 352 10.05 2.39 -6.34
CA PHE A 352 11.39 1.84 -6.56
C PHE A 352 12.55 2.75 -6.11
N HIS A 353 12.41 3.38 -4.94
CA HIS A 353 13.40 4.28 -4.36
C HIS A 353 13.21 4.37 -2.84
N GLU A 354 14.30 4.49 -2.08
CA GLU A 354 14.29 4.58 -0.61
C GLU A 354 13.43 5.75 -0.07
N ASN A 355 13.30 6.82 -0.82
CA ASN A 355 12.49 7.97 -0.46
C ASN A 355 11.01 7.86 -0.89
N ALA A 356 10.64 6.80 -1.63
CA ALA A 356 9.27 6.64 -2.10
C ALA A 356 8.28 6.17 -1.01
N TRP A 357 8.77 5.68 0.14
CA TRP A 357 7.96 5.19 1.25
C TRP A 357 8.12 6.05 2.52
N GLY A 358 7.23 5.85 3.51
CA GLY A 358 7.29 6.57 4.79
C GLY A 358 7.03 8.07 4.70
N ALA A 359 6.40 8.56 3.64
CA ALA A 359 6.13 9.98 3.35
C ALA A 359 7.40 10.86 3.21
N ARG A 360 8.58 10.26 2.96
CA ARG A 360 9.87 10.98 2.88
C ARG A 360 9.94 11.95 1.71
N SER A 361 9.28 11.65 0.59
CA SER A 361 9.27 12.47 -0.65
C SER A 361 7.99 13.27 -0.86
N VAL A 362 7.16 13.45 0.18
CA VAL A 362 5.86 14.12 0.05
C VAL A 362 5.99 15.62 0.26
N LEU A 363 5.72 16.41 -0.79
CA LEU A 363 5.68 17.86 -0.73
C LEU A 363 4.24 18.38 -0.91
N TYR A 364 3.72 19.06 0.11
CA TYR A 364 2.40 19.71 0.06
C TYR A 364 2.53 21.14 -0.48
N GLY A 365 2.00 21.39 -1.67
CA GLY A 365 2.15 22.68 -2.35
C GLY A 365 1.49 23.86 -1.63
N SER A 366 0.35 23.64 -0.96
CA SER A 366 -0.32 24.68 -0.18
C SER A 366 0.42 25.10 1.09
N ASP A 367 1.33 24.25 1.59
CA ASP A 367 2.09 24.47 2.82
C ASP A 367 3.48 25.03 2.54
N ALA A 368 4.03 24.63 1.40
CA ALA A 368 5.33 25.07 0.96
C ALA A 368 5.34 26.58 0.65
N SER A 369 6.42 27.24 0.97
CA SER A 369 6.72 28.57 0.44
C SER A 369 6.81 28.50 -1.10
N ARG A 370 6.83 29.64 -1.76
CA ARG A 370 6.99 29.66 -3.22
C ARG A 370 8.33 29.10 -3.67
N VAL A 371 9.38 29.31 -2.88
CA VAL A 371 10.73 28.79 -3.16
C VAL A 371 10.75 27.28 -3.00
N GLU A 372 10.33 26.75 -1.85
CA GLU A 372 10.26 25.31 -1.59
C GLU A 372 9.42 24.57 -2.64
N TRP A 373 8.30 25.16 -3.08
CA TRP A 373 7.49 24.59 -4.12
C TRP A 373 8.20 24.53 -5.47
N SER A 374 8.88 25.64 -5.85
CA SER A 374 9.66 25.71 -7.09
C SER A 374 10.83 24.74 -7.06
N ASP A 375 11.53 24.64 -5.94
CA ASP A 375 12.65 23.70 -5.75
C ASP A 375 12.15 22.25 -5.87
N GLY A 376 11.08 21.91 -5.17
CA GLY A 376 10.50 20.56 -5.25
C GLY A 376 9.95 20.18 -6.64
N LEU A 377 9.46 21.15 -7.43
CA LEU A 377 9.12 20.92 -8.83
C LEU A 377 10.38 20.63 -9.66
N ASN A 378 11.43 21.44 -9.50
CA ASN A 378 12.68 21.26 -10.23
C ASN A 378 13.35 19.94 -9.89
N ASP A 379 13.37 19.55 -8.61
CA ASP A 379 13.92 18.27 -8.16
C ASP A 379 13.16 17.10 -8.81
N ALA A 380 11.82 17.12 -8.76
CA ALA A 380 10.99 16.08 -9.36
C ALA A 380 11.19 15.96 -10.88
N LEU A 381 11.40 17.07 -11.58
CA LEU A 381 11.64 17.07 -13.02
C LEU A 381 13.07 16.65 -13.38
N SER A 382 14.07 17.07 -12.60
CA SER A 382 15.47 16.71 -12.85
C SER A 382 15.74 15.21 -12.68
N GLU A 383 15.05 14.56 -11.75
CA GLU A 383 15.16 13.12 -11.48
C GLU A 383 14.31 12.25 -12.41
N SER A 384 13.44 12.84 -13.21
CA SER A 384 12.45 12.14 -14.04
C SER A 384 13.05 11.13 -15.04
N GLY A 385 14.32 11.26 -15.40
CA GLY A 385 15.05 10.30 -16.25
C GLY A 385 15.24 8.93 -15.59
N VAL A 386 15.27 8.88 -14.26
CA VAL A 386 15.49 7.65 -13.48
C VAL A 386 14.27 7.34 -12.62
N ASN A 387 13.76 8.32 -11.90
CA ASN A 387 12.61 8.16 -10.99
C ASN A 387 11.52 9.18 -11.33
N LEU A 388 10.32 8.69 -11.64
CA LEU A 388 9.19 9.56 -11.91
C LEU A 388 8.51 10.00 -10.62
N SER A 389 8.14 11.26 -10.58
CA SER A 389 7.23 11.80 -9.59
C SER A 389 5.81 11.94 -10.17
N ILE A 390 4.83 11.88 -9.30
CA ILE A 390 3.45 12.23 -9.62
C ILE A 390 3.06 13.53 -8.94
N LEU A 391 2.23 14.29 -9.60
CA LEU A 391 1.47 15.38 -9.01
C LEU A 391 0.07 14.85 -8.71
N GLN A 392 -0.46 15.08 -7.52
CA GLN A 392 -1.78 14.63 -7.11
C GLN A 392 -2.57 15.77 -6.49
N ALA A 393 -3.86 15.87 -6.82
CA ALA A 393 -4.76 16.80 -6.15
C ALA A 393 -4.83 16.46 -4.65
N TYR A 394 -4.76 17.49 -3.81
CA TYR A 394 -4.88 17.32 -2.37
C TYR A 394 -6.36 17.18 -1.98
N GLU A 395 -6.67 16.06 -1.35
CA GLU A 395 -7.99 15.83 -0.74
C GLU A 395 -7.92 16.17 0.75
N LYS A 396 -8.78 17.10 1.17
CA LYS A 396 -8.79 17.58 2.55
C LYS A 396 -9.47 16.57 3.46
N PRO A 397 -8.75 15.98 4.45
CA PRO A 397 -9.39 15.11 5.43
C PRO A 397 -10.39 15.89 6.28
N ARG A 398 -11.58 15.30 6.50
CA ARG A 398 -12.59 15.84 7.40
C ARG A 398 -12.07 15.81 8.84
N ARG A 399 -12.39 16.84 9.62
CA ARG A 399 -12.17 16.84 11.06
C ARG A 399 -13.20 15.97 11.75
N ILE A 400 -12.76 15.19 12.70
CA ILE A 400 -13.59 14.31 13.54
C ILE A 400 -13.29 14.57 15.02
N GLN A 401 -14.18 14.09 15.88
CA GLN A 401 -13.98 14.04 17.32
C GLN A 401 -13.84 12.58 17.75
N HIS A 402 -12.80 12.29 18.57
CA HIS A 402 -12.61 10.94 19.11
C HIS A 402 -12.15 11.01 20.56
N PRO A 403 -12.65 10.15 21.48
CA PRO A 403 -12.25 10.16 22.88
C PRO A 403 -10.84 9.60 23.06
N ILE A 404 -9.99 10.31 23.77
CA ILE A 404 -8.60 9.95 24.05
C ILE A 404 -8.36 10.08 25.55
N PHE A 405 -7.58 9.20 26.16
CA PHE A 405 -7.11 9.35 27.54
C PHE A 405 -6.13 10.52 27.66
N ALA A 406 -6.42 11.44 28.57
CA ALA A 406 -5.51 12.53 28.93
C ALA A 406 -4.48 12.07 29.98
N GLU A 407 -4.98 11.38 31.00
CA GLU A 407 -4.28 10.72 32.10
C GLU A 407 -5.08 9.47 32.47
N ALA A 408 -4.55 8.63 33.36
CA ALA A 408 -5.27 7.46 33.84
C ALA A 408 -6.74 7.82 34.15
N GLU A 409 -7.68 7.20 33.44
CA GLU A 409 -9.15 7.30 33.57
C GLU A 409 -9.83 8.61 33.13
N LYS A 410 -9.09 9.70 32.86
CA LYS A 410 -9.69 10.92 32.32
C LYS A 410 -9.61 10.94 30.79
N THR A 411 -10.74 11.09 30.13
CA THR A 411 -10.80 11.25 28.69
C THR A 411 -11.11 12.68 28.27
N TYR A 412 -10.63 13.08 27.11
CA TYR A 412 -11.04 14.30 26.41
C TYR A 412 -11.40 13.97 24.97
N SER A 413 -12.21 14.80 24.35
CA SER A 413 -12.52 14.69 22.95
C SER A 413 -11.44 15.36 22.11
N MET A 414 -10.64 14.56 21.41
CA MET A 414 -9.61 15.08 20.51
C MET A 414 -10.23 15.42 19.15
N GLU A 415 -10.07 16.68 18.72
CA GLU A 415 -10.31 17.01 17.33
C GLU A 415 -9.16 16.47 16.48
N GLY A 416 -9.46 15.60 15.53
CA GLY A 416 -8.47 14.90 14.73
C GLY A 416 -8.84 14.75 13.26
N ARG A 417 -7.93 14.17 12.51
CA ARG A 417 -8.11 13.68 11.14
C ARG A 417 -7.77 12.21 11.11
N VAL A 418 -8.44 11.46 10.23
CA VAL A 418 -8.32 9.99 10.20
C VAL A 418 -7.86 9.51 8.85
N ARG A 419 -6.91 8.58 8.90
CA ARG A 419 -6.59 7.68 7.81
C ARG A 419 -7.06 6.29 8.21
N LEU A 420 -7.82 5.64 7.33
CA LEU A 420 -8.20 4.24 7.45
C LEU A 420 -7.32 3.39 6.54
N CYS A 421 -6.82 2.31 7.09
CA CYS A 421 -6.05 1.29 6.37
C CYS A 421 -6.83 -0.03 6.43
N PRO A 422 -7.80 -0.28 5.53
CA PRO A 422 -8.45 -1.58 5.43
C PRO A 422 -7.50 -2.59 4.81
N TYR A 423 -7.44 -3.79 5.37
CA TYR A 423 -6.65 -4.91 4.87
C TYR A 423 -7.53 -5.86 4.11
N TYR A 424 -7.30 -5.97 2.82
CA TYR A 424 -8.00 -6.90 1.94
C TYR A 424 -7.07 -8.07 1.61
N PHE A 425 -7.59 -9.28 1.80
CA PHE A 425 -6.94 -10.53 1.49
C PHE A 425 -7.58 -11.14 0.25
N VAL A 426 -6.76 -11.50 -0.74
CA VAL A 426 -7.22 -11.91 -2.07
C VAL A 426 -6.93 -13.40 -2.28
N GLU A 427 -8.00 -14.18 -2.47
CA GLU A 427 -7.97 -15.59 -2.83
C GLU A 427 -8.65 -15.77 -4.20
N GLY A 428 -7.87 -15.91 -5.26
CA GLY A 428 -8.40 -15.94 -6.61
C GLY A 428 -9.18 -14.66 -6.95
N GLU A 429 -10.51 -14.78 -7.14
CA GLU A 429 -11.37 -13.62 -7.39
C GLU A 429 -12.03 -13.05 -6.12
N LYS A 430 -11.95 -13.76 -5.02
CA LYS A 430 -12.55 -13.35 -3.75
C LYS A 430 -11.63 -12.36 -3.03
N THR A 431 -12.21 -11.27 -2.57
CA THR A 431 -11.55 -10.26 -1.72
C THR A 431 -12.25 -10.20 -0.38
N THR A 432 -11.51 -10.46 0.70
CA THR A 432 -12.03 -10.50 2.07
C THR A 432 -11.44 -9.33 2.85
N LEU A 433 -12.28 -8.54 3.52
CA LEU A 433 -11.86 -7.53 4.48
C LEU A 433 -11.54 -8.21 5.82
N GLY A 434 -10.26 -8.26 6.20
CA GLY A 434 -9.82 -8.88 7.44
C GLY A 434 -9.88 -7.98 8.66
N GLY A 435 -9.76 -6.66 8.44
CA GLY A 435 -9.80 -5.65 9.49
C GLY A 435 -9.49 -4.27 8.95
N ILE A 436 -9.63 -3.25 9.80
CA ILE A 436 -9.34 -1.85 9.44
C ILE A 436 -8.56 -1.20 10.57
N LEU A 437 -7.37 -0.67 10.26
CA LEU A 437 -6.60 0.16 11.18
C LEU A 437 -6.95 1.62 10.97
N ALA A 438 -7.44 2.29 12.01
CA ALA A 438 -7.66 3.73 12.01
C ALA A 438 -6.47 4.43 12.67
N THR A 439 -5.88 5.41 11.99
CA THR A 439 -4.88 6.32 12.53
C THR A 439 -5.53 7.68 12.73
N VAL A 440 -5.72 8.07 13.98
CA VAL A 440 -6.34 9.36 14.37
C VAL A 440 -5.23 10.30 14.82
N CYS A 441 -4.93 11.32 14.02
CA CYS A 441 -3.95 12.35 14.35
C CYS A 441 -4.63 13.64 14.79
N PRO A 442 -4.02 14.44 15.70
CA PRO A 442 -4.48 15.78 16.02
C PRO A 442 -4.68 16.64 14.76
N ALA A 443 -5.70 17.49 14.74
CA ALA A 443 -6.12 18.24 13.55
C ALA A 443 -5.10 19.28 13.06
N ASP A 444 -4.13 19.66 13.87
CA ASP A 444 -2.99 20.53 13.53
C ASP A 444 -1.93 19.80 12.72
N LYS A 445 -1.88 18.46 12.77
CA LYS A 445 -0.96 17.66 11.95
C LYS A 445 -1.55 17.41 10.57
N LYS A 446 -0.80 17.76 9.53
CA LYS A 446 -1.22 17.58 8.14
C LYS A 446 -0.92 16.19 7.60
N ILE A 447 0.22 15.60 7.99
CA ILE A 447 0.59 14.23 7.65
C ILE A 447 -0.05 13.30 8.68
N ILE A 448 -0.91 12.40 8.23
CA ILE A 448 -1.57 11.41 9.08
C ILE A 448 -0.72 10.14 9.07
N HIS A 449 0.11 9.98 10.07
CA HIS A 449 0.92 8.77 10.26
C HIS A 449 0.94 8.33 11.73
N GLY A 450 1.19 7.04 11.97
CA GLY A 450 1.07 6.42 13.28
C GLY A 450 2.29 6.51 14.19
N MET A 451 3.35 7.25 13.85
CA MET A 451 4.62 7.18 14.59
C MET A 451 4.59 7.91 15.93
N ARG A 452 3.97 9.10 16.02
CA ARG A 452 3.91 9.90 17.26
C ARG A 452 2.60 10.65 17.38
N ASP A 453 2.11 10.78 18.61
CA ASP A 453 0.90 11.56 18.99
C ASP A 453 -0.41 11.13 18.29
N ALA A 454 -0.41 10.03 17.55
CA ALA A 454 -1.60 9.45 16.95
C ALA A 454 -2.22 8.40 17.88
N ALA A 455 -3.52 8.19 17.76
CA ALA A 455 -4.17 6.99 18.27
C ALA A 455 -4.26 5.97 17.13
N MET A 456 -3.79 4.76 17.39
CA MET A 456 -3.90 3.62 16.49
C MET A 456 -5.00 2.70 17.02
N LEU A 457 -6.05 2.47 16.25
CA LEU A 457 -7.28 1.84 16.71
C LEU A 457 -7.80 0.82 15.70
N PRO A 458 -8.40 -0.29 16.18
CA PRO A 458 -9.21 -1.11 15.31
C PRO A 458 -10.52 -0.37 15.02
N CYS A 459 -11.27 -0.81 14.03
CA CYS A 459 -12.57 -0.23 13.71
C CYS A 459 -13.72 -1.16 14.14
N LYS A 460 -14.82 -0.54 14.62
CA LYS A 460 -16.06 -1.24 14.96
C LYS A 460 -17.22 -0.80 14.07
N ALA A 461 -18.13 -1.73 13.73
CA ALA A 461 -19.36 -1.43 13.04
C ALA A 461 -20.37 -0.76 14.00
N VAL A 462 -21.09 0.29 13.50
CA VAL A 462 -22.12 1.01 14.24
C VAL A 462 -23.33 1.32 13.35
#